data_4fd491328921d676ddea426a3cd15aba
#
_entry.id   4fd491328921d676ddea426a3cd15aba
#
_cell.length_a   1.000
_cell.length_b   1.000
_cell.length_c   1.000
_cell.angle_alpha   90.00
_cell.angle_beta   90.00
_cell.angle_gamma   90.00
#
_symmetry.space_group_name_H-M   'P 1'
#
loop_
_entity.id
_entity.type
_entity.pdbx_description
1 polymer ?
#
loop_
_entity_poly.entity_id
_entity_poly.type
_entity_poly.pdbx_seq_one_letter_code
_entity_poly.pdbx_strand_id
1 'polypeptide(L)'
;MGGLIILTATVITSLFYIKSYPRIIPILFVTVGFGIIGFLDDYLNIGMKRSVGLNPIQKLIGQFIITGIFTYYLMTSGDVGTGMLIPFTGGFENGYYLNLGWLFVPAVFFIVLGTDNGVNFTDGLDGLCTSVTILVATFFTVVAIGEDSGISPITGAVVGSLLGFLLFNVYPAQVFMGDVGSLALGGALGIIAVLLRQEFLLVIMGGVFVVETLSVIRQVGSFKLRGQRIFRMAPIHHHYEL
;
A
#
# COMPACT_ATOMS: atom_id res chain seq x y z
N MET A 1 1.57 -14.95 -9.85
CA MET A 1 0.67 -13.77 -10.13
C MET A 1 -0.67 -13.88 -9.41
N GLY A 2 -0.69 -14.32 -8.14
CA GLY A 2 -1.91 -14.41 -7.33
C GLY A 2 -2.56 -13.07 -7.05
N GLY A 3 -1.79 -11.99 -7.10
CA GLY A 3 -2.30 -10.61 -6.99
C GLY A 3 -3.40 -10.26 -7.99
N LEU A 4 -3.45 -10.92 -9.15
CA LEU A 4 -4.56 -10.75 -10.10
C LEU A 4 -5.91 -11.16 -9.51
N ILE A 5 -5.93 -12.21 -8.67
CA ILE A 5 -7.16 -12.69 -8.01
C ILE A 5 -7.63 -11.62 -7.03
N ILE A 6 -6.72 -11.08 -6.21
CA ILE A 6 -7.02 -10.03 -5.23
C ILE A 6 -7.53 -8.78 -5.94
N LEU A 7 -6.80 -8.31 -6.96
CA LEU A 7 -7.14 -7.11 -7.72
C LEU A 7 -8.50 -7.25 -8.40
N THR A 8 -8.74 -8.38 -9.09
CA THR A 8 -10.00 -8.63 -9.80
C THR A 8 -11.18 -8.69 -8.83
N ALA A 9 -11.04 -9.41 -7.71
CA ALA A 9 -12.10 -9.51 -6.70
C ALA A 9 -12.40 -8.13 -6.08
N THR A 10 -11.39 -7.35 -5.74
CA THR A 10 -11.53 -6.00 -5.20
C THR A 10 -12.23 -5.07 -6.21
N VAL A 11 -11.80 -5.08 -7.48
CA VAL A 11 -12.39 -4.24 -8.54
C VAL A 11 -13.85 -4.62 -8.77
N ILE A 12 -14.16 -5.90 -9.01
CA ILE A 12 -15.53 -6.34 -9.29
C ILE A 12 -16.46 -5.98 -8.13
N THR A 13 -16.05 -6.27 -6.89
CA THR A 13 -16.88 -5.93 -5.71
C THR A 13 -17.10 -4.43 -5.61
N SER A 14 -16.06 -3.62 -5.82
CA SER A 14 -16.16 -2.16 -5.72
C SER A 14 -17.05 -1.54 -6.80
N LEU A 15 -17.08 -2.13 -8.01
CA LEU A 15 -17.94 -1.64 -9.12
C LEU A 15 -19.43 -1.65 -8.77
N PHE A 16 -19.90 -2.60 -7.96
CA PHE A 16 -21.30 -2.63 -7.52
C PHE A 16 -21.67 -1.43 -6.63
N TYR A 17 -20.70 -0.82 -5.96
CA TYR A 17 -20.90 0.27 -5.01
C TYR A 17 -20.56 1.66 -5.55
N ILE A 18 -19.97 1.79 -6.74
CA ILE A 18 -19.51 3.07 -7.31
C ILE A 18 -20.60 4.14 -7.35
N LYS A 19 -21.84 3.76 -7.72
CA LYS A 19 -22.96 4.73 -7.82
C LYS A 19 -23.32 5.34 -6.46
N SER A 20 -23.30 4.52 -5.41
CA SER A 20 -23.65 4.96 -4.05
C SER A 20 -22.48 5.58 -3.31
N TYR A 21 -21.24 5.23 -3.68
CA TYR A 21 -20.02 5.62 -2.99
C TYR A 21 -18.94 6.10 -3.98
N PRO A 22 -19.09 7.29 -4.60
CA PRO A 22 -18.17 7.74 -5.64
C PRO A 22 -16.73 7.97 -5.15
N ARG A 23 -16.52 8.16 -3.84
CA ARG A 23 -15.19 8.25 -3.22
C ARG A 23 -14.32 6.99 -3.38
N ILE A 24 -14.88 5.88 -3.84
CA ILE A 24 -14.17 4.65 -4.20
C ILE A 24 -13.30 4.85 -5.46
N ILE A 25 -13.71 5.74 -6.38
CA ILE A 25 -13.09 5.90 -7.70
C ILE A 25 -11.59 6.22 -7.62
N PRO A 26 -11.12 7.20 -6.85
CA PRO A 26 -9.69 7.51 -6.76
C PRO A 26 -8.87 6.36 -6.15
N ILE A 27 -9.46 5.59 -5.22
CA ILE A 27 -8.80 4.42 -4.65
C ILE A 27 -8.66 3.33 -5.71
N LEU A 28 -9.74 3.02 -6.45
CA LEU A 28 -9.69 2.06 -7.55
C LEU A 28 -8.68 2.45 -8.62
N PHE A 29 -8.62 3.74 -8.98
CA PHE A 29 -7.68 4.24 -9.97
C PHE A 29 -6.24 3.93 -9.57
N VAL A 30 -5.85 4.24 -8.34
CA VAL A 30 -4.47 3.98 -7.85
C VAL A 30 -4.22 2.49 -7.67
N THR A 31 -5.17 1.75 -7.10
CA THR A 31 -5.05 0.29 -6.91
C THR A 31 -4.83 -0.42 -8.24
N VAL A 32 -5.63 -0.10 -9.26
CA VAL A 32 -5.49 -0.69 -10.59
C VAL A 32 -4.20 -0.21 -11.28
N GLY A 33 -3.88 1.08 -11.16
CA GLY A 33 -2.69 1.66 -11.75
C GLY A 33 -1.40 1.02 -11.22
N PHE A 34 -1.28 0.86 -9.90
CA PHE A 34 -0.13 0.19 -9.29
C PHE A 34 -0.13 -1.31 -9.59
N GLY A 35 -1.32 -1.93 -9.62
CA GLY A 35 -1.48 -3.31 -10.07
C GLY A 35 -0.99 -3.54 -11.51
N ILE A 36 -1.20 -2.57 -12.42
CA ILE A 36 -0.67 -2.63 -13.79
C ILE A 36 0.85 -2.55 -13.80
N ILE A 37 1.46 -1.68 -12.98
CA ILE A 37 2.93 -1.62 -12.86
C ILE A 37 3.47 -2.96 -12.38
N GLY A 38 2.87 -3.54 -11.34
CA GLY A 38 3.25 -4.86 -10.83
C GLY A 38 3.03 -5.97 -11.85
N PHE A 39 1.93 -5.91 -12.62
CA PHE A 39 1.67 -6.88 -13.69
C PHE A 39 2.73 -6.82 -14.78
N LEU A 40 3.14 -5.63 -15.19
CA LEU A 40 4.21 -5.47 -16.17
C LEU A 40 5.53 -6.03 -15.66
N ASP A 41 5.85 -5.82 -14.38
CA ASP A 41 7.04 -6.36 -13.74
C ASP A 41 7.02 -7.90 -13.71
N ASP A 42 5.97 -8.48 -13.16
CA ASP A 42 5.77 -9.93 -13.08
C ASP A 42 5.74 -10.59 -14.47
N TYR A 43 5.10 -9.93 -15.46
CA TYR A 43 5.02 -10.45 -16.83
C TYR A 43 6.38 -10.46 -17.53
N LEU A 44 7.19 -9.43 -17.34
CA LEU A 44 8.56 -9.38 -17.90
C LEU A 44 9.45 -10.46 -17.26
N ASN A 45 9.32 -10.66 -15.94
CA ASN A 45 10.09 -11.66 -15.22
C ASN A 45 9.68 -13.10 -15.62
N ILE A 46 8.40 -13.42 -15.49
CA ILE A 46 7.88 -14.79 -15.62
C ILE A 46 7.55 -15.11 -17.08
N GLY A 47 6.80 -14.23 -17.76
CA GLY A 47 6.29 -14.47 -19.11
C GLY A 47 7.37 -14.40 -20.17
N MET A 48 8.26 -13.41 -20.08
CA MET A 48 9.36 -13.24 -21.04
C MET A 48 10.68 -13.87 -20.59
N LYS A 49 10.69 -14.57 -19.44
CA LYS A 49 11.89 -15.25 -18.88
C LYS A 49 13.12 -14.36 -18.81
N ARG A 50 12.93 -13.06 -18.55
CA ARG A 50 14.01 -12.12 -18.32
C ARG A 50 14.51 -12.28 -16.89
N SER A 51 15.82 -12.19 -16.70
CA SER A 51 16.45 -12.23 -15.37
C SER A 51 16.13 -11.00 -14.49
N VAL A 52 15.58 -9.95 -15.09
CA VAL A 52 15.20 -8.69 -14.42
C VAL A 52 13.90 -8.20 -15.06
N GLY A 53 12.89 -7.89 -14.26
CA GLY A 53 11.63 -7.27 -14.71
C GLY A 53 11.82 -5.80 -15.11
N LEU A 54 10.98 -4.94 -14.61
CA LEU A 54 11.15 -3.48 -14.75
C LEU A 54 12.37 -3.02 -13.96
N ASN A 55 13.15 -2.09 -14.52
CA ASN A 55 14.17 -1.43 -13.73
C ASN A 55 13.53 -0.67 -12.55
N PRO A 56 14.18 -0.61 -11.37
CA PRO A 56 13.65 0.11 -10.21
C PRO A 56 13.23 1.55 -10.52
N ILE A 57 13.98 2.24 -11.41
CA ILE A 57 13.66 3.60 -11.85
C ILE A 57 12.37 3.64 -12.67
N GLN A 58 12.14 2.68 -13.56
CA GLN A 58 10.92 2.61 -14.37
C GLN A 58 9.69 2.36 -13.50
N LYS A 59 9.81 1.46 -12.52
CA LYS A 59 8.78 1.18 -11.52
C LYS A 59 8.45 2.46 -10.73
N LEU A 60 9.47 3.14 -10.23
CA LEU A 60 9.33 4.38 -9.48
C LEU A 60 8.68 5.51 -10.31
N ILE A 61 9.07 5.68 -11.58
CA ILE A 61 8.45 6.67 -12.48
C ILE A 61 6.96 6.39 -12.64
N GLY A 62 6.55 5.15 -12.86
CA GLY A 62 5.15 4.77 -12.95
C GLY A 62 4.37 5.10 -11.68
N GLN A 63 4.92 4.76 -10.52
CA GLN A 63 4.35 5.09 -9.22
C GLN A 63 4.22 6.61 -9.03
N PHE A 64 5.24 7.40 -9.40
CA PHE A 64 5.19 8.86 -9.33
C PHE A 64 4.10 9.46 -10.21
N ILE A 65 3.92 8.96 -11.44
CA ILE A 65 2.89 9.44 -12.35
C ILE A 65 1.49 9.21 -11.77
N ILE A 66 1.21 7.98 -11.31
CA ILE A 66 -0.11 7.63 -10.75
C ILE A 66 -0.38 8.42 -9.47
N THR A 67 0.60 8.51 -8.57
CA THR A 67 0.50 9.31 -7.34
C THR A 67 0.30 10.79 -7.67
N GLY A 68 0.98 11.31 -8.69
CA GLY A 68 0.83 12.69 -9.16
C GLY A 68 -0.58 13.01 -9.65
N ILE A 69 -1.17 12.12 -10.45
CA ILE A 69 -2.56 12.25 -10.93
C ILE A 69 -3.52 12.25 -9.73
N PHE A 70 -3.33 11.33 -8.79
CA PHE A 70 -4.14 11.28 -7.57
C PHE A 70 -3.99 12.55 -6.74
N THR A 71 -2.76 13.02 -6.52
CA THR A 71 -2.48 14.22 -5.73
C THR A 71 -3.11 15.46 -6.38
N TYR A 72 -3.02 15.56 -7.72
CA TYR A 72 -3.70 16.64 -8.46
C TYR A 72 -5.22 16.57 -8.26
N TYR A 73 -5.84 15.40 -8.37
CA TYR A 73 -7.25 15.20 -8.06
C TYR A 73 -7.57 15.64 -6.62
N LEU A 74 -6.78 15.21 -5.65
CA LEU A 74 -6.99 15.54 -4.23
C LEU A 74 -6.96 17.05 -3.97
N MET A 75 -6.02 17.77 -4.58
CA MET A 75 -5.88 19.21 -4.42
C MET A 75 -6.97 20.02 -5.14
N THR A 76 -7.56 19.46 -6.20
CA THR A 76 -8.60 20.14 -6.99
C THR A 76 -10.00 19.81 -6.50
N SER A 77 -10.26 18.65 -5.95
CA SER A 77 -11.58 18.26 -5.42
C SER A 77 -11.95 19.03 -4.14
N GLY A 78 -10.96 19.42 -3.35
CA GLY A 78 -11.17 20.10 -2.07
C GLY A 78 -11.80 19.22 -0.97
N ASP A 79 -12.02 17.92 -1.23
CA ASP A 79 -12.70 17.01 -0.31
C ASP A 79 -11.89 16.68 0.95
N VAL A 80 -10.58 16.72 0.82
CA VAL A 80 -9.64 16.38 1.90
C VAL A 80 -8.69 17.54 2.08
N GLY A 81 -8.84 18.36 3.08
CA GLY A 81 -7.91 19.49 3.32
C GLY A 81 -6.43 19.05 3.44
N THR A 82 -5.53 19.98 3.70
CA THR A 82 -4.08 19.74 3.82
C THR A 82 -3.63 19.39 5.25
N GLY A 83 -4.58 18.97 6.11
CA GLY A 83 -4.30 18.64 7.50
C GLY A 83 -4.29 17.15 7.74
N MET A 84 -3.28 16.65 8.42
CA MET A 84 -3.15 15.28 8.90
C MET A 84 -3.58 15.19 10.36
N LEU A 85 -4.42 14.23 10.72
CA LEU A 85 -4.86 14.05 12.11
C LEU A 85 -3.71 13.49 12.95
N ILE A 86 -3.40 14.16 14.07
CA ILE A 86 -2.48 13.62 15.06
C ILE A 86 -3.24 12.60 15.93
N PRO A 87 -2.79 11.34 15.95
CA PRO A 87 -3.45 10.30 16.72
C PRO A 87 -3.57 10.65 18.22
N PHE A 88 -4.63 10.16 18.85
CA PHE A 88 -4.86 10.28 20.30
C PHE A 88 -5.12 11.70 20.82
N THR A 89 -5.39 12.69 19.96
CA THR A 89 -5.62 14.09 20.35
C THR A 89 -7.09 14.46 20.54
N GLY A 90 -8.05 13.53 20.36
CA GLY A 90 -9.47 13.81 20.59
C GLY A 90 -10.44 13.24 19.55
N GLY A 91 -9.98 12.29 18.72
CA GLY A 91 -10.79 11.66 17.67
C GLY A 91 -11.01 12.55 16.44
N PHE A 92 -11.92 12.15 15.55
CA PHE A 92 -12.07 12.77 14.22
C PHE A 92 -12.69 14.17 14.27
N GLU A 93 -13.66 14.41 15.16
CA GLU A 93 -14.36 15.69 15.26
C GLU A 93 -13.56 16.75 16.03
N ASN A 94 -12.88 16.33 17.10
CA ASN A 94 -12.21 17.23 18.05
C ASN A 94 -10.69 17.07 18.08
N GLY A 95 -10.12 16.25 17.17
CA GLY A 95 -8.69 15.99 17.10
C GLY A 95 -7.90 17.17 16.53
N TYR A 96 -6.62 17.21 16.88
CA TYR A 96 -5.70 18.19 16.35
C TYR A 96 -5.22 17.79 14.96
N TYR A 97 -5.45 18.67 13.95
CA TYR A 97 -4.98 18.48 12.59
C TYR A 97 -3.73 19.33 12.32
N LEU A 98 -2.64 18.66 12.02
CA LEU A 98 -1.40 19.32 11.58
C LEU A 98 -1.57 19.77 10.12
N ASN A 99 -1.79 21.06 9.92
CA ASN A 99 -1.93 21.62 8.58
C ASN A 99 -0.56 21.83 7.94
N LEU A 100 -0.26 21.07 6.90
CA LEU A 100 1.01 21.12 6.18
C LEU A 100 1.03 22.14 5.04
N GLY A 101 -0.13 22.70 4.66
CA GLY A 101 -0.22 23.60 3.50
C GLY A 101 0.38 22.96 2.24
N TRP A 102 1.33 23.66 1.58
CA TRP A 102 1.99 23.17 0.36
C TRP A 102 2.87 21.92 0.58
N LEU A 103 3.37 21.69 1.82
CA LEU A 103 4.14 20.49 2.17
C LEU A 103 3.28 19.23 2.16
N PHE A 104 1.96 19.35 2.09
CA PHE A 104 1.06 18.20 1.98
C PHE A 104 1.31 17.41 0.68
N VAL A 105 1.61 18.10 -0.43
CA VAL A 105 1.90 17.45 -1.72
C VAL A 105 3.09 16.48 -1.60
N PRO A 106 4.31 16.89 -1.22
CA PRO A 106 5.41 15.96 -1.05
C PRO A 106 5.15 14.91 0.04
N ALA A 107 4.36 15.23 1.07
CA ALA A 107 3.98 14.27 2.10
C ALA A 107 3.10 13.14 1.54
N VAL A 108 2.12 13.44 0.68
CA VAL A 108 1.30 12.42 -0.01
C VAL A 108 2.19 11.48 -0.84
N PHE A 109 3.14 12.03 -1.61
CA PHE A 109 4.09 11.19 -2.35
C PHE A 109 4.89 10.28 -1.43
N PHE A 110 5.41 10.82 -0.33
CA PHE A 110 6.18 10.03 0.64
C PHE A 110 5.35 8.91 1.26
N ILE A 111 4.10 9.20 1.64
CA ILE A 111 3.19 8.23 2.25
C ILE A 111 2.82 7.13 1.25
N VAL A 112 2.34 7.52 0.07
CA VAL A 112 1.86 6.54 -0.92
C VAL A 112 3.01 5.66 -1.43
N LEU A 113 4.12 6.26 -1.84
CA LEU A 113 5.28 5.50 -2.35
C LEU A 113 5.97 4.70 -1.24
N GLY A 114 6.05 5.27 -0.03
CA GLY A 114 6.60 4.57 1.13
C GLY A 114 5.78 3.34 1.51
N THR A 115 4.45 3.47 1.53
CA THR A 115 3.55 2.36 1.82
C THR A 115 3.58 1.32 0.71
N ASP A 116 3.54 1.74 -0.55
CA ASP A 116 3.58 0.86 -1.70
C ASP A 116 4.83 -0.03 -1.71
N ASN A 117 5.99 0.59 -1.60
CA ASN A 117 7.24 -0.16 -1.53
C ASN A 117 7.39 -0.95 -0.22
N GLY A 118 6.84 -0.46 0.90
CA GLY A 118 6.86 -1.16 2.18
C GLY A 118 6.05 -2.47 2.14
N VAL A 119 4.87 -2.45 1.53
CA VAL A 119 4.07 -3.66 1.32
C VAL A 119 4.79 -4.62 0.37
N ASN A 120 5.38 -4.11 -0.71
CA ASN A 120 6.15 -4.93 -1.65
C ASN A 120 7.37 -5.59 -0.98
N PHE A 121 8.11 -4.89 -0.13
CA PHE A 121 9.22 -5.49 0.64
C PHE A 121 8.76 -6.54 1.66
N THR A 122 7.51 -6.49 2.09
CA THR A 122 6.96 -7.45 3.05
C THR A 122 6.50 -8.75 2.38
N ASP A 123 6.36 -8.78 1.04
CA ASP A 123 5.93 -9.96 0.27
C ASP A 123 7.09 -10.93 -0.02
N GLY A 124 7.81 -11.33 1.04
CA GLY A 124 8.97 -12.24 0.93
C GLY A 124 8.77 -13.60 1.58
N LEU A 125 7.73 -13.78 2.40
CA LEU A 125 7.41 -15.05 3.07
C LEU A 125 5.94 -15.42 2.91
N ASP A 126 5.67 -16.73 2.88
CA ASP A 126 4.32 -17.28 2.77
C ASP A 126 3.38 -16.67 3.81
N GLY A 127 2.32 -16.03 3.35
CA GLY A 127 1.28 -15.44 4.18
C GLY A 127 1.66 -14.17 4.95
N LEU A 128 2.93 -13.75 4.99
CA LEU A 128 3.36 -12.59 5.77
C LEU A 128 2.67 -11.31 5.29
N CYS A 129 2.90 -10.93 4.04
CA CYS A 129 2.32 -9.73 3.44
C CYS A 129 0.80 -9.75 3.51
N THR A 130 0.18 -10.88 3.14
CA THR A 130 -1.27 -11.06 3.16
C THR A 130 -1.85 -10.85 4.55
N SER A 131 -1.28 -11.48 5.57
CA SER A 131 -1.77 -11.40 6.96
C SER A 131 -1.64 -10.00 7.54
N VAL A 132 -0.49 -9.35 7.36
CA VAL A 132 -0.27 -7.98 7.84
C VAL A 132 -1.22 -7.02 7.13
N THR A 133 -1.38 -7.15 5.82
CA THR A 133 -2.27 -6.29 5.03
C THR A 133 -3.74 -6.46 5.44
N ILE A 134 -4.20 -7.68 5.76
CA ILE A 134 -5.54 -7.92 6.31
C ILE A 134 -5.75 -7.12 7.59
N LEU A 135 -4.81 -7.17 8.52
CA LEU A 135 -4.94 -6.46 9.81
C LEU A 135 -5.02 -4.94 9.59
N VAL A 136 -4.13 -4.39 8.77
CA VAL A 136 -4.10 -2.95 8.46
C VAL A 136 -5.37 -2.53 7.72
N ALA A 137 -5.78 -3.27 6.68
CA ALA A 137 -6.99 -2.96 5.92
C ALA A 137 -8.26 -3.10 6.77
N THR A 138 -8.32 -4.08 7.68
CA THR A 138 -9.43 -4.22 8.63
C THR A 138 -9.52 -3.02 9.56
N PHE A 139 -8.40 -2.55 10.10
CA PHE A 139 -8.35 -1.33 10.91
C PHE A 139 -8.93 -0.14 10.14
N PHE A 140 -8.45 0.12 8.92
CA PHE A 140 -8.96 1.22 8.09
C PHE A 140 -10.42 1.03 7.67
N THR A 141 -10.90 -0.21 7.55
CA THR A 141 -12.33 -0.48 7.31
C THR A 141 -13.18 -0.04 8.50
N VAL A 142 -12.74 -0.35 9.72
CA VAL A 142 -13.43 0.09 10.95
C VAL A 142 -13.44 1.61 11.05
N VAL A 143 -12.30 2.26 10.76
CA VAL A 143 -12.19 3.73 10.72
C VAL A 143 -13.14 4.30 9.67
N ALA A 144 -13.13 3.77 8.45
CA ALA A 144 -13.97 4.24 7.35
C ALA A 144 -15.48 4.13 7.64
N ILE A 145 -15.89 3.10 8.39
CA ILE A 145 -17.27 2.94 8.86
C ILE A 145 -17.57 3.96 9.96
N GLY A 146 -16.67 4.12 10.94
CA GLY A 146 -16.86 5.03 12.06
C GLY A 146 -16.94 6.51 11.65
N GLU A 147 -16.24 6.90 10.58
CA GLU A 147 -16.27 8.25 10.02
C GLU A 147 -17.39 8.46 8.98
N ASP A 148 -18.16 7.45 8.62
CA ASP A 148 -19.09 7.47 7.49
C ASP A 148 -18.45 8.06 6.21
N SER A 149 -17.19 7.68 5.97
CA SER A 149 -16.33 8.31 4.97
C SER A 149 -16.72 8.00 3.52
N GLY A 150 -17.60 7.03 3.31
CA GLY A 150 -18.03 6.57 1.98
C GLY A 150 -17.00 5.69 1.24
N ILE A 151 -15.92 5.25 1.90
CA ILE A 151 -14.93 4.34 1.31
C ILE A 151 -14.93 2.94 1.92
N SER A 152 -15.79 2.68 2.90
CA SER A 152 -15.91 1.38 3.56
C SER A 152 -16.17 0.20 2.61
N PRO A 153 -16.90 0.33 1.48
CA PRO A 153 -17.10 -0.79 0.57
C PRO A 153 -15.80 -1.28 -0.10
N ILE A 154 -14.89 -0.37 -0.48
CA ILE A 154 -13.63 -0.79 -1.10
C ILE A 154 -12.65 -1.34 -0.07
N THR A 155 -12.59 -0.76 1.14
CA THR A 155 -11.74 -1.31 2.21
C THR A 155 -12.20 -2.70 2.62
N GLY A 156 -13.52 -2.92 2.74
CA GLY A 156 -14.11 -4.25 2.97
C GLY A 156 -13.87 -5.23 1.83
N ALA A 157 -13.90 -4.76 0.57
CA ALA A 157 -13.58 -5.59 -0.59
C ALA A 157 -12.12 -6.06 -0.58
N VAL A 158 -11.18 -5.17 -0.19
CA VAL A 158 -9.76 -5.52 0.00
C VAL A 158 -9.61 -6.59 1.08
N VAL A 159 -10.23 -6.40 2.25
CA VAL A 159 -10.19 -7.39 3.34
C VAL A 159 -10.76 -8.74 2.89
N GLY A 160 -11.93 -8.75 2.26
CA GLY A 160 -12.57 -9.98 1.78
C GLY A 160 -11.74 -10.73 0.74
N SER A 161 -11.16 -10.00 -0.22
CA SER A 161 -10.29 -10.60 -1.25
C SER A 161 -9.02 -11.21 -0.65
N LEU A 162 -8.43 -10.54 0.34
CA LEU A 162 -7.22 -11.02 1.04
C LEU A 162 -7.52 -12.23 1.92
N LEU A 163 -8.66 -12.26 2.63
CA LEU A 163 -9.07 -13.42 3.42
C LEU A 163 -9.26 -14.65 2.53
N GLY A 164 -9.88 -14.50 1.37
CA GLY A 164 -10.00 -15.58 0.39
C GLY A 164 -8.64 -16.01 -0.17
N PHE A 165 -7.75 -15.06 -0.46
CA PHE A 165 -6.41 -15.35 -0.96
C PHE A 165 -5.53 -16.04 0.09
N LEU A 166 -5.65 -15.66 1.37
CA LEU A 166 -4.85 -16.23 2.46
C LEU A 166 -4.98 -17.74 2.57
N LEU A 167 -6.16 -18.31 2.26
CA LEU A 167 -6.39 -19.76 2.28
C LEU A 167 -5.39 -20.53 1.40
N PHE A 168 -4.87 -19.90 0.36
CA PHE A 168 -3.92 -20.49 -0.59
C PHE A 168 -2.50 -19.93 -0.43
N ASN A 169 -2.32 -18.85 0.33
CA ASN A 169 -1.03 -18.18 0.52
C ASN A 169 -0.39 -18.47 1.88
N VAL A 170 -1.13 -19.07 2.84
CA VAL A 170 -0.55 -19.52 4.12
C VAL A 170 0.45 -20.64 3.88
N TYR A 171 1.47 -20.72 4.75
CA TYR A 171 2.51 -21.76 4.65
C TYR A 171 1.95 -23.19 4.76
N PRO A 172 2.31 -24.14 3.89
CA PRO A 172 3.10 -23.93 2.67
C PRO A 172 2.24 -23.33 1.54
N ALA A 173 2.67 -22.21 0.98
CA ALA A 173 1.88 -21.46 0.01
C ALA A 173 1.71 -22.22 -1.32
N GLN A 174 0.47 -22.26 -1.81
CA GLN A 174 0.13 -22.79 -3.12
C GLN A 174 0.13 -21.71 -4.21
N VAL A 175 -0.12 -20.46 -3.80
CA VAL A 175 -0.18 -19.28 -4.69
C VAL A 175 0.58 -18.12 -4.05
N PHE A 176 1.46 -17.49 -4.82
CA PHE A 176 2.23 -16.32 -4.41
C PHE A 176 1.57 -15.04 -4.92
N MET A 177 1.64 -13.97 -4.11
CA MET A 177 1.02 -12.68 -4.43
C MET A 177 1.70 -12.02 -5.64
N GLY A 178 2.99 -11.82 -5.57
CA GLY A 178 3.81 -11.13 -6.57
C GLY A 178 3.58 -9.62 -6.57
N ASP A 179 4.31 -8.95 -7.46
CA ASP A 179 4.30 -7.48 -7.55
C ASP A 179 2.93 -6.91 -7.96
N VAL A 180 2.13 -7.67 -8.71
CA VAL A 180 0.73 -7.29 -9.02
C VAL A 180 -0.06 -6.99 -7.75
N GLY A 181 0.02 -7.91 -6.78
CA GLY A 181 -0.76 -7.80 -5.55
C GLY A 181 -0.16 -6.82 -4.57
N SER A 182 1.14 -6.93 -4.30
CA SER A 182 1.80 -6.14 -3.28
C SER A 182 1.81 -4.64 -3.60
N LEU A 183 2.07 -4.25 -4.86
CA LEU A 183 1.99 -2.84 -5.28
C LEU A 183 0.54 -2.33 -5.28
N ALA A 184 -0.43 -3.11 -5.80
CA ALA A 184 -1.83 -2.71 -5.77
C ALA A 184 -2.32 -2.46 -4.34
N LEU A 185 -1.98 -3.33 -3.40
CA LEU A 185 -2.38 -3.23 -1.99
C LEU A 185 -1.67 -2.08 -1.27
N GLY A 186 -0.37 -1.90 -1.50
CA GLY A 186 0.40 -0.82 -0.89
C GLY A 186 -0.11 0.55 -1.34
N GLY A 187 -0.35 0.73 -2.64
CA GLY A 187 -0.99 1.92 -3.18
C GLY A 187 -2.38 2.16 -2.60
N ALA A 188 -3.23 1.12 -2.55
CA ALA A 188 -4.56 1.21 -1.95
C ALA A 188 -4.51 1.69 -0.50
N LEU A 189 -3.67 1.08 0.36
CA LEU A 189 -3.54 1.45 1.76
C LEU A 189 -3.03 2.88 1.95
N GLY A 190 -2.04 3.31 1.15
CA GLY A 190 -1.53 4.67 1.19
C GLY A 190 -2.60 5.70 0.88
N ILE A 191 -3.40 5.47 -0.19
CA ILE A 191 -4.50 6.37 -0.57
C ILE A 191 -5.65 6.34 0.44
N ILE A 192 -6.01 5.18 0.97
CA ILE A 192 -7.04 5.05 2.01
C ILE A 192 -6.66 5.90 3.22
N ALA A 193 -5.41 5.80 3.69
CA ALA A 193 -4.94 6.58 4.83
C ALA A 193 -4.98 8.09 4.57
N VAL A 194 -4.60 8.54 3.36
CA VAL A 194 -4.67 9.96 2.95
C VAL A 194 -6.12 10.44 2.89
N LEU A 195 -7.04 9.69 2.30
CA LEU A 195 -8.45 10.07 2.19
C LEU A 195 -9.17 10.11 3.55
N LEU A 196 -8.72 9.29 4.50
CA LEU A 196 -9.19 9.29 5.90
C LEU A 196 -8.41 10.27 6.78
N ARG A 197 -7.37 10.95 6.26
CA ARG A 197 -6.48 11.84 7.02
C ARG A 197 -5.80 11.13 8.21
N GLN A 198 -5.54 9.82 8.06
CA GLN A 198 -5.02 8.93 9.10
C GLN A 198 -3.59 8.44 8.78
N GLU A 199 -2.78 9.29 8.18
CA GLU A 199 -1.44 8.96 7.71
C GLU A 199 -0.51 8.52 8.85
N PHE A 200 -0.61 9.17 10.01
CA PHE A 200 0.17 8.78 11.19
C PHE A 200 -0.27 7.42 11.75
N LEU A 201 -1.57 7.11 11.69
CA LEU A 201 -2.05 5.78 12.09
C LEU A 201 -1.59 4.69 11.13
N LEU A 202 -1.43 5.01 9.84
CA LEU A 202 -0.84 4.05 8.89
C LEU A 202 0.58 3.65 9.30
N VAL A 203 1.40 4.59 9.79
CA VAL A 203 2.76 4.29 10.28
C VAL A 203 2.72 3.36 11.49
N ILE A 204 1.74 3.56 12.40
CA ILE A 204 1.59 2.74 13.62
C ILE A 204 1.05 1.35 13.27
N MET A 205 -0.07 1.29 12.55
CA MET A 205 -0.74 0.04 12.20
C MET A 205 0.03 -0.76 11.16
N GLY A 206 0.65 -0.08 10.20
CA GLY A 206 1.56 -0.65 9.21
C GLY A 206 3.01 -0.74 9.68
N GLY A 207 3.26 -0.80 10.99
CA GLY A 207 4.61 -0.80 11.58
C GLY A 207 5.53 -1.89 10.99
N VAL A 208 4.98 -3.03 10.59
CA VAL A 208 5.74 -4.10 9.90
C VAL A 208 6.29 -3.56 8.58
N PHE A 209 5.48 -2.92 7.74
CA PHE A 209 5.92 -2.33 6.46
C PHE A 209 7.02 -1.29 6.68
N VAL A 210 6.89 -0.49 7.74
CA VAL A 210 7.90 0.52 8.11
C VAL A 210 9.21 -0.14 8.51
N VAL A 211 9.17 -1.18 9.35
CA VAL A 211 10.37 -1.91 9.81
C VAL A 211 11.06 -2.60 8.64
N GLU A 212 10.32 -3.25 7.75
CA GLU A 212 10.87 -3.88 6.54
C GLU A 212 11.57 -2.85 5.65
N THR A 213 10.91 -1.73 5.36
CA THR A 213 11.48 -0.63 4.55
C THR A 213 12.74 -0.05 5.20
N LEU A 214 12.70 0.27 6.49
CA LEU A 214 13.85 0.82 7.21
C LEU A 214 15.02 -0.15 7.26
N SER A 215 14.76 -1.46 7.34
CA SER A 215 15.80 -2.48 7.31
C SER A 215 16.57 -2.48 5.98
N VAL A 216 15.85 -2.35 4.86
CA VAL A 216 16.44 -2.25 3.52
C VAL A 216 17.26 -0.96 3.40
N ILE A 217 16.68 0.20 3.79
CA ILE A 217 17.38 1.49 3.74
C ILE A 217 18.68 1.44 4.55
N ARG A 218 18.63 0.92 5.78
CA ARG A 218 19.81 0.80 6.65
C ARG A 218 20.85 -0.14 6.07
N GLN A 219 20.43 -1.30 5.55
CA GLN A 219 21.33 -2.28 4.93
C GLN A 219 22.05 -1.69 3.72
N VAL A 220 21.30 -1.10 2.78
CA VAL A 220 21.86 -0.50 1.57
C VAL A 220 22.75 0.71 1.91
N GLY A 221 22.30 1.57 2.83
CA GLY A 221 23.07 2.73 3.29
C GLY A 221 24.39 2.33 3.94
N SER A 222 24.38 1.35 4.85
CA SER A 222 25.61 0.86 5.50
C SER A 222 26.57 0.23 4.49
N PHE A 223 26.03 -0.59 3.57
CA PHE A 223 26.89 -1.24 2.57
C PHE A 223 27.51 -0.24 1.61
N LYS A 224 26.79 0.78 1.15
CA LYS A 224 27.34 1.83 0.28
C LYS A 224 28.32 2.75 0.97
N LEU A 225 28.10 3.07 2.26
CA LEU A 225 28.95 4.04 3.00
C LEU A 225 30.15 3.37 3.69
N ARG A 226 29.99 2.14 4.18
CA ARG A 226 30.97 1.47 5.05
C ARG A 226 31.48 0.13 4.50
N GLY A 227 30.89 -0.40 3.41
CA GLY A 227 31.18 -1.74 2.88
C GLY A 227 30.74 -2.89 3.81
N GLN A 228 29.96 -2.60 4.84
CA GLN A 228 29.56 -3.58 5.85
C GLN A 228 28.05 -3.79 5.88
N ARG A 229 27.63 -5.03 6.07
CA ARG A 229 26.22 -5.41 6.26
C ARG A 229 25.85 -5.25 7.74
N ILE A 230 24.65 -4.70 8.02
CA ILE A 230 24.09 -4.61 9.37
C ILE A 230 23.32 -5.91 9.68
N PHE A 231 22.49 -6.36 8.73
CA PHE A 231 21.72 -7.58 8.82
C PHE A 231 22.35 -8.68 7.97
N ARG A 232 22.11 -9.96 8.31
CA ARG A 232 22.52 -11.11 7.48
C ARG A 232 21.92 -10.97 6.08
N MET A 233 20.64 -10.60 6.02
CA MET A 233 19.90 -10.31 4.79
C MET A 233 18.88 -9.20 5.06
N ALA A 234 18.42 -8.47 4.04
CA ALA A 234 17.34 -7.50 4.08
C ALA A 234 16.40 -7.77 2.88
N PRO A 235 15.09 -7.59 3.04
CA PRO A 235 14.36 -7.08 4.21
C PRO A 235 14.52 -7.93 5.48
N ILE A 236 14.11 -7.39 6.66
CA ILE A 236 14.49 -7.95 7.97
C ILE A 236 13.90 -9.35 8.25
N HIS A 237 12.76 -9.69 7.66
CA HIS A 237 12.18 -11.03 7.80
C HIS A 237 13.16 -12.12 7.34
N HIS A 238 13.94 -11.91 6.29
CA HIS A 238 14.97 -12.84 5.86
C HIS A 238 16.15 -12.94 6.84
N HIS A 239 16.40 -11.90 7.65
CA HIS A 239 17.40 -11.98 8.71
C HIS A 239 17.02 -12.98 9.80
N TYR A 240 15.73 -13.11 10.10
CA TYR A 240 15.21 -14.05 11.09
C TYR A 240 15.00 -15.46 10.54
N GLU A 241 14.85 -15.61 9.23
CA GLU A 241 14.75 -16.90 8.56
C GLU A 241 16.09 -17.65 8.51
N LEU A 242 17.22 -16.91 8.46
CA LEU A 242 18.61 -17.42 8.43
C LEU A 242 19.22 -17.57 9.83
#